data_51acdbea606faaf644f0ead6ee546204
#
_entry.id   51acdbea606faaf644f0ead6ee546204
#
_cell.length_a   1.000
_cell.length_b   1.000
_cell.length_c   1.000
_cell.angle_alpha   90.00
_cell.angle_beta   90.00
_cell.angle_gamma   90.00
#
_symmetry.space_group_name_H-M   'P 1'
#
loop_
_entity.id
_entity.type
_entity.pdbx_description
1 polymer ?
#
loop_
_entity_poly.entity_id
_entity_poly.type
_entity_poly.pdbx_seq_one_letter_code
_entity_poly.pdbx_strand_id
1 'polypeptide(L)'
;MFKAIKDIYLDAKNICQKDPASKNILYVIFLYPGFHAILFHRIAHFLNNLNFKFIARLISQIARFFTGIEIHPGAKIGKRLFIDHGMGIVIGETATIGNNCTIYHGVTLGGTGKDKYKRHPDL
;
A
#
# COMPACT_ATOMS: atom_id res chain seq x y z
N MET A 1 -0.47 -14.58 -12.32
CA MET A 1 0.76 -13.79 -12.48
C MET A 1 0.59 -12.59 -13.40
N PHE A 2 0.06 -12.79 -14.61
CA PHE A 2 -0.19 -11.67 -15.52
C PHE A 2 -1.13 -10.62 -14.93
N LYS A 3 -2.17 -11.06 -14.19
CA LYS A 3 -3.10 -10.14 -13.55
C LYS A 3 -2.41 -9.27 -12.51
N ALA A 4 -1.51 -9.85 -11.72
CA ALA A 4 -0.78 -9.11 -10.69
C ALA A 4 0.14 -8.05 -11.32
N ILE A 5 0.86 -8.41 -12.39
CA ILE A 5 1.71 -7.48 -13.12
C ILE A 5 0.89 -6.36 -13.75
N LYS A 6 -0.26 -6.71 -14.32
CA LYS A 6 -1.17 -5.73 -14.90
C LYS A 6 -1.71 -4.76 -13.85
N ASP A 7 -2.08 -5.27 -12.67
CA ASP A 7 -2.57 -4.42 -11.57
C ASP A 7 -1.49 -3.46 -11.09
N ILE A 8 -0.25 -3.92 -10.99
CA ILE A 8 0.89 -3.07 -10.62
C ILE A 8 1.10 -1.97 -11.66
N TYR A 9 1.06 -2.32 -12.95
CA TYR A 9 1.18 -1.34 -14.03
C TYR A 9 0.05 -0.29 -13.97
N LEU A 10 -1.18 -0.75 -13.73
CA LEU A 10 -2.32 0.15 -13.63
C LEU A 10 -2.24 1.06 -12.40
N ASP A 11 -1.69 0.58 -11.30
CA ASP A 11 -1.42 1.42 -10.12
C ASP A 11 -0.45 2.54 -10.48
N ALA A 12 0.65 2.21 -11.16
CA ALA A 12 1.64 3.21 -11.57
C ALA A 12 1.05 4.23 -12.55
N LYS A 13 0.29 3.75 -13.52
CA LYS A 13 -0.37 4.60 -14.52
C LYS A 13 -1.38 5.56 -13.87
N ASN A 14 -2.14 5.06 -12.90
CA ASN A 14 -3.10 5.89 -12.16
C ASN A 14 -2.41 7.04 -11.43
N ILE A 15 -1.30 6.76 -10.75
CA ILE A 15 -0.53 7.80 -10.04
C ILE A 15 0.00 8.83 -11.04
N CYS A 16 0.54 8.37 -12.16
CA CYS A 16 1.05 9.23 -13.20
C CYS A 16 -0.02 10.19 -13.75
N GLN A 17 -1.25 9.71 -13.90
CA GLN A 17 -2.36 10.52 -14.39
C GLN A 17 -2.88 11.51 -13.35
N LYS A 18 -2.81 11.18 -12.06
CA LYS A 18 -3.36 12.00 -10.99
C LYS A 18 -2.39 13.06 -10.48
N ASP A 19 -1.09 12.85 -10.61
CA ASP A 19 -0.10 13.79 -10.13
C ASP A 19 0.49 14.59 -11.28
N PRO A 20 0.20 15.92 -11.35
CA PRO A 20 0.73 16.74 -12.42
C PRO A 20 2.24 16.91 -12.39
N ALA A 21 2.89 16.65 -11.26
CA ALA A 21 4.34 16.70 -11.15
C ALA A 21 5.01 15.48 -11.80
N SER A 22 4.27 14.41 -12.05
CA SER A 22 4.79 13.23 -12.71
C SER A 22 4.82 13.44 -14.22
N LYS A 23 6.01 13.40 -14.81
CA LYS A 23 6.18 13.64 -16.25
C LYS A 23 5.88 12.39 -17.09
N ASN A 24 6.15 11.21 -16.53
CA ASN A 24 5.86 9.94 -17.20
C ASN A 24 5.87 8.81 -16.17
N ILE A 25 5.50 7.61 -16.61
CA ILE A 25 5.36 6.46 -15.73
C ILE A 25 6.70 6.03 -15.09
N LEU A 26 7.83 6.31 -15.74
CA LEU A 26 9.15 5.98 -15.17
C LEU A 26 9.44 6.80 -13.91
N TYR A 27 8.97 8.04 -13.85
CA TYR A 27 9.06 8.85 -12.63
C TYR A 27 8.35 8.17 -11.47
N VAL A 28 7.15 7.64 -11.72
CA VAL A 28 6.37 6.95 -10.69
C VAL A 28 7.11 5.70 -10.23
N ILE A 29 7.55 4.87 -11.16
CA ILE A 29 8.18 3.58 -10.84
C ILE A 29 9.45 3.77 -10.00
N PHE A 30 10.26 4.77 -10.31
CA PHE A 30 11.56 4.93 -9.65
C PHE A 30 11.56 5.95 -8.52
N LEU A 31 10.66 6.92 -8.51
CA LEU A 31 10.79 8.08 -7.62
C LEU A 31 9.64 8.22 -6.61
N TYR A 32 8.55 7.46 -6.74
CA TYR A 32 7.38 7.62 -5.88
C TYR A 32 7.36 6.57 -4.77
N PRO A 33 7.65 6.97 -3.51
CA PRO A 33 7.59 6.01 -2.40
C PRO A 33 6.21 5.38 -2.21
N GLY A 34 5.15 6.13 -2.49
CA GLY A 34 3.79 5.60 -2.43
C GLY A 34 3.58 4.41 -3.36
N PHE A 35 4.10 4.50 -4.58
CA PHE A 35 4.06 3.38 -5.51
C PHE A 35 4.88 2.19 -4.99
N HIS A 36 6.09 2.46 -4.48
CA HIS A 36 6.95 1.41 -3.94
C HIS A 36 6.27 0.68 -2.78
N ALA A 37 5.62 1.42 -1.89
CA ALA A 37 4.90 0.84 -0.77
C ALA A 37 3.76 -0.07 -1.23
N ILE A 38 3.00 0.35 -2.24
CA ILE A 38 1.92 -0.45 -2.81
C ILE A 38 2.47 -1.72 -3.46
N LEU A 39 3.55 -1.60 -4.22
CA LEU A 39 4.19 -2.75 -4.87
C LEU A 39 4.63 -3.79 -3.83
N PHE A 40 5.36 -3.37 -2.80
CA PHE A 40 5.79 -4.28 -1.73
C PHE A 40 4.59 -4.86 -0.99
N HIS A 41 3.55 -4.07 -0.77
CA HIS A 41 2.34 -4.58 -0.13
C HIS A 41 1.66 -5.67 -0.95
N ARG A 42 1.56 -5.52 -2.27
CA ARG A 42 0.98 -6.55 -3.14
C ARG A 42 1.71 -7.88 -2.96
N ILE A 43 3.04 -7.83 -2.91
CA ILE A 43 3.87 -9.02 -2.70
C ILE A 43 3.65 -9.59 -1.30
N ALA A 44 3.71 -8.74 -0.27
CA ALA A 44 3.56 -9.16 1.11
C ALA A 44 2.17 -9.74 1.37
N HIS A 45 1.14 -9.11 0.82
CA HIS A 45 -0.24 -9.57 0.97
C HIS A 45 -0.44 -10.95 0.35
N PHE A 46 0.12 -11.18 -0.84
CA PHE A 46 0.08 -12.48 -1.51
C PHE A 46 0.70 -13.56 -0.63
N LEU A 47 1.88 -13.30 -0.06
CA LEU A 47 2.56 -14.24 0.82
C LEU A 47 1.78 -14.45 2.12
N ASN A 48 1.18 -13.41 2.66
CA ASN A 48 0.36 -13.50 3.87
C ASN A 48 -0.85 -14.42 3.63
N ASN A 49 -1.46 -14.35 2.45
CA ASN A 49 -2.60 -15.19 2.10
C ASN A 49 -2.20 -16.66 1.88
N LEU A 50 -0.93 -16.91 1.56
CA LEU A 50 -0.38 -18.28 1.50
C LEU A 50 0.10 -18.77 2.86
N ASN A 51 -0.18 -18.03 3.93
CA ASN A 51 0.19 -18.35 5.30
C ASN A 51 1.70 -18.21 5.59
N PHE A 52 2.47 -17.53 4.73
CA PHE A 52 3.85 -17.14 4.99
C PHE A 52 3.90 -15.81 5.74
N LYS A 53 3.35 -15.80 6.95
CA LYS A 53 3.08 -14.55 7.68
C LYS A 53 4.34 -13.84 8.16
N PHE A 54 5.35 -14.59 8.59
CA PHE A 54 6.60 -13.98 9.05
C PHE A 54 7.32 -13.26 7.90
N ILE A 55 7.46 -13.93 6.76
CA ILE A 55 8.13 -13.34 5.59
C ILE A 55 7.34 -12.15 5.07
N ALA A 56 6.02 -12.26 5.04
CA ALA A 56 5.15 -11.15 4.63
C ALA A 56 5.36 -9.93 5.53
N ARG A 57 5.41 -10.14 6.84
CA ARG A 57 5.65 -9.06 7.80
C ARG A 57 7.05 -8.46 7.64
N LEU A 58 8.05 -9.30 7.38
CA LEU A 58 9.42 -8.83 7.15
C LEU A 58 9.49 -7.92 5.92
N ILE A 59 8.84 -8.32 4.81
CA ILE A 59 8.76 -7.50 3.60
C ILE A 59 8.10 -6.16 3.91
N SER A 60 7.00 -6.18 4.66
CA SER A 60 6.31 -4.98 5.09
C SER A 60 7.23 -4.03 5.90
N GLN A 61 8.03 -4.56 6.80
CA GLN A 61 8.95 -3.75 7.60
C GLN A 61 10.12 -3.20 6.77
N ILE A 62 10.61 -3.98 5.83
CA ILE A 62 11.65 -3.50 4.90
C ILE A 62 11.08 -2.36 4.05
N ALA A 63 9.87 -2.52 3.53
CA ALA A 63 9.21 -1.45 2.77
C ALA A 63 9.04 -0.18 3.61
N ARG A 64 8.63 -0.33 4.87
CA ARG A 64 8.52 0.80 5.80
C ARG A 64 9.84 1.55 5.96
N PHE A 65 10.94 0.81 6.09
CA PHE A 65 12.27 1.42 6.23
C PHE A 65 12.62 2.28 5.02
N PHE A 66 12.35 1.79 3.81
CA PHE A 66 12.73 2.51 2.60
C PHE A 66 11.73 3.59 2.17
N THR A 67 10.46 3.46 2.53
CA THR A 67 9.42 4.38 2.05
C THR A 67 8.87 5.32 3.12
N GLY A 68 9.04 4.98 4.39
CA GLY A 68 8.37 5.69 5.48
C GLY A 68 6.88 5.38 5.59
N ILE A 69 6.40 4.34 4.90
CA ILE A 69 5.00 3.95 4.85
C ILE A 69 4.87 2.53 5.41
N GLU A 70 4.03 2.39 6.44
CA GLU A 70 3.75 1.09 7.03
C GLU A 70 2.39 0.59 6.56
N ILE A 71 2.37 -0.55 5.86
CA ILE A 71 1.13 -1.22 5.48
C ILE A 71 1.24 -2.67 5.96
N HIS A 72 0.35 -3.06 6.88
CA HIS A 72 0.36 -4.44 7.36
C HIS A 72 0.00 -5.39 6.22
N PRO A 73 0.69 -6.54 6.09
CA PRO A 73 0.41 -7.49 5.00
C PRO A 73 -1.03 -7.99 4.95
N GLY A 74 -1.72 -8.00 6.09
CA GLY A 74 -3.12 -8.41 6.16
C GLY A 74 -4.11 -7.40 5.64
N ALA A 75 -3.73 -6.13 5.49
CA ALA A 75 -4.62 -5.09 4.99
C ALA A 75 -5.08 -5.41 3.56
N LYS A 76 -6.35 -5.16 3.29
CA LYS A 76 -6.93 -5.38 1.96
C LYS A 76 -6.98 -4.06 1.21
N ILE A 77 -6.24 -3.97 0.13
CA ILE A 77 -6.13 -2.73 -0.65
C ILE A 77 -6.68 -2.98 -2.05
N GLY A 78 -7.65 -2.17 -2.42
CA GLY A 78 -8.27 -2.22 -3.73
C GLY A 78 -7.37 -1.69 -4.84
N LYS A 79 -7.95 -1.44 -6.00
CA LYS A 79 -7.22 -1.01 -7.19
C LYS A 79 -7.11 0.50 -7.24
N ARG A 80 -6.05 0.97 -7.87
CA ARG A 80 -5.83 2.39 -8.17
C ARG A 80 -5.78 3.25 -6.89
N LEU A 81 -5.08 2.76 -5.88
CA LEU A 81 -4.76 3.57 -4.71
C LEU A 81 -3.68 4.59 -5.09
N PHE A 82 -3.91 5.85 -4.79
CA PHE A 82 -2.92 6.90 -4.93
C PHE A 82 -2.48 7.35 -3.54
N ILE A 83 -1.19 7.15 -3.25
CA ILE A 83 -0.56 7.67 -2.03
C ILE A 83 0.29 8.87 -2.45
N ASP A 84 -0.14 10.06 -2.02
CA ASP A 84 0.58 11.29 -2.31
C ASP A 84 1.48 11.66 -1.14
N HIS A 85 2.76 11.90 -1.42
CA HIS A 85 3.84 12.06 -0.44
C HIS A 85 4.09 10.77 0.34
N GLY A 86 3.28 10.44 1.31
CA GLY A 86 3.22 9.12 1.95
C GLY A 86 3.92 8.99 3.29
N MET A 87 4.89 9.82 3.61
CA MET A 87 5.67 9.69 4.84
C MET A 87 4.76 9.63 6.06
N GLY A 88 4.96 8.64 6.92
CA GLY A 88 4.22 8.49 8.16
C GLY A 88 2.84 7.85 8.04
N ILE A 89 2.49 7.33 6.87
CA ILE A 89 1.25 6.55 6.73
C ILE A 89 1.37 5.24 7.50
N VAL A 90 0.32 4.88 8.23
CA VAL A 90 0.20 3.58 8.90
C VAL A 90 -1.15 2.96 8.57
N ILE A 91 -1.15 1.79 7.98
CA ILE A 91 -2.36 1.04 7.64
C ILE A 91 -2.32 -0.30 8.37
N GLY A 92 -3.29 -0.51 9.25
CA GLY A 92 -3.32 -1.67 10.13
C GLY A 92 -3.86 -2.94 9.49
N GLU A 93 -3.69 -4.04 10.20
CA GLU A 93 -3.94 -5.40 9.71
C GLU A 93 -5.34 -5.62 9.17
N THR A 94 -6.36 -5.10 9.85
CA THR A 94 -7.76 -5.39 9.52
C THR A 94 -8.41 -4.29 8.68
N ALA A 95 -7.64 -3.32 8.22
CA ALA A 95 -8.15 -2.25 7.36
C ALA A 95 -8.46 -2.76 5.96
N THR A 96 -9.52 -2.21 5.37
CA THR A 96 -9.86 -2.43 3.97
C THR A 96 -9.94 -1.08 3.27
N ILE A 97 -9.21 -0.92 2.19
CA ILE A 97 -9.24 0.27 1.35
C ILE A 97 -9.88 -0.12 0.02
N GLY A 98 -10.96 0.57 -0.33
CA GLY A 98 -11.68 0.33 -1.58
C GLY A 98 -10.89 0.80 -2.80
N ASN A 99 -11.54 0.77 -3.96
CA ASN A 99 -10.92 1.18 -5.21
C ASN A 99 -10.87 2.70 -5.33
N ASN A 100 -9.88 3.22 -6.06
CA ASN A 100 -9.78 4.63 -6.43
C ASN A 100 -9.67 5.59 -5.23
N CYS A 101 -9.05 5.15 -4.15
CA CYS A 101 -8.84 6.00 -2.99
C CYS A 101 -7.55 6.82 -3.14
N THR A 102 -7.51 7.96 -2.45
CA THR A 102 -6.31 8.80 -2.33
C THR A 102 -6.01 9.00 -0.86
N ILE A 103 -4.74 8.81 -0.49
CA ILE A 103 -4.28 8.96 0.90
C ILE A 103 -3.05 9.86 0.88
N TYR A 104 -3.00 10.79 1.82
CA TYR A 104 -1.87 11.69 1.98
C TYR A 104 -0.97 11.24 3.13
N HIS A 105 0.20 11.89 3.21
CA HIS A 105 1.16 11.63 4.29
C HIS A 105 0.50 11.75 5.66
N GLY A 106 1.02 11.02 6.63
CA GLY A 106 0.58 11.10 8.02
C GLY A 106 -0.78 10.47 8.33
N VAL A 107 -1.46 9.90 7.34
CA VAL A 107 -2.76 9.25 7.56
C VAL A 107 -2.55 7.92 8.29
N THR A 108 -3.35 7.70 9.32
CA THR A 108 -3.31 6.45 10.08
C THR A 108 -4.67 5.77 10.06
N LEU A 109 -4.69 4.55 9.53
CA LEU A 109 -5.82 3.64 9.71
C LEU A 109 -5.44 2.67 10.82
N GLY A 110 -5.51 3.18 12.05
CA GLY A 110 -5.00 2.49 13.23
C GLY A 110 -6.10 1.97 14.12
N GLY A 111 -5.73 1.02 14.98
CA GLY A 111 -6.63 0.45 15.96
C GLY A 111 -6.53 1.14 17.31
N THR A 112 -7.63 1.08 18.07
CA THR A 112 -7.67 1.58 19.44
C THR A 112 -7.23 0.54 20.47
N GLY A 113 -7.06 -0.73 20.02
CA GLY A 113 -6.77 -1.84 20.91
C GLY A 113 -8.00 -2.39 21.63
N LYS A 114 -9.18 -1.86 21.34
CA LYS A 114 -10.42 -2.26 22.02
C LYS A 114 -11.11 -3.45 21.37
N ASP A 115 -11.03 -3.55 20.04
CA ASP A 115 -11.66 -4.63 19.30
C ASP A 115 -10.66 -5.75 19.04
N LYS A 116 -11.13 -7.00 19.18
CA LYS A 116 -10.27 -8.16 19.05
C LYS A 116 -10.11 -8.62 17.60
N TYR A 117 -11.12 -8.43 16.76
CA TYR A 117 -11.15 -8.95 15.39
C TYR A 117 -11.06 -7.85 14.35
N LYS A 118 -11.99 -6.93 14.34
CA LYS A 118 -11.97 -5.77 13.43
C LYS A 118 -11.43 -4.59 14.18
N ARG A 119 -10.11 -4.35 14.07
CA ARG A 119 -9.41 -3.35 14.88
C ARG A 119 -9.14 -2.04 14.15
N HIS A 120 -9.26 -2.02 12.82
CA HIS A 120 -8.81 -0.89 12.01
C HIS A 120 -9.94 -0.38 11.12
N PRO A 121 -10.00 0.94 10.88
CA PRO A 121 -11.06 1.50 10.03
C PRO A 121 -10.85 1.16 8.57
N ASP A 122 -11.94 1.29 7.81
CA ASP A 122 -11.95 1.11 6.36
C ASP A 122 -12.00 2.45 5.65
N LEU A 123 -11.61 2.41 4.38
CA LEU A 123 -11.64 3.59 3.53
C LEU A 123 -12.27 3.30 2.17
#